data_be424410496948ac50f5b05987a60422
#
_entry.id   be424410496948ac50f5b05987a60422
#
_cell.length_a   1.000
_cell.length_b   1.000
_cell.length_c   1.000
_cell.angle_alpha   90.00
_cell.angle_beta   90.00
_cell.angle_gamma   90.00
#
_symmetry.space_group_name_H-M   'P 1'
#
loop_
_entity.id
_entity.type
_entity.pdbx_description
1 polymer ?
#
loop_
_entity_poly.entity_id
_entity_poly.type
_entity_poly.pdbx_seq_one_letter_code
_entity_poly.pdbx_strand_id
1 'polypeptide(L)'
;EFYGNLSLIRQGFLDDKILNFFENLYINTKELEELDDDYTLLCSINKKVNAVNDDRLSKLESPLVCFKAEICKESKDIDEHKIQTWIKSLNILDELKLKIGARVIFCVNNWDKGYYNGEQGIIESITYEEDKTYIGIMKNNGIKIMLEPYVFFMEELEQNNNEMFINVLASVSQFPIKLAYAITIHKSQGMSIEKLVCDIDHIFENGQLYVALSRAINPATLKIYFTKRINFKAYFASILKFDISVREFYQNNDFLDLELENNII
;
A
#
# COMPACT_ATOMS: atom_id res chain seq x y z
N GLU A 1 0.03 20.48 -11.45
CA GLU A 1 1.14 19.97 -12.25
C GLU A 1 1.38 18.46 -12.02
N PHE A 2 1.58 17.99 -10.79
CA PHE A 2 1.87 16.58 -10.49
C PHE A 2 0.79 15.63 -11.02
N TYR A 3 -0.48 15.86 -10.68
CA TYR A 3 -1.59 15.00 -11.12
C TYR A 3 -1.81 15.04 -12.64
N GLY A 4 -1.56 16.19 -13.28
CA GLY A 4 -1.57 16.30 -14.74
C GLY A 4 -0.49 15.44 -15.40
N ASN A 5 0.73 15.47 -14.85
CA ASN A 5 1.83 14.62 -15.32
C ASN A 5 1.53 13.13 -15.10
N LEU A 6 0.91 12.75 -13.98
CA LEU A 6 0.48 11.37 -13.73
C LEU A 6 -0.59 10.92 -14.74
N SER A 7 -1.55 11.77 -15.08
CA SER A 7 -2.57 11.45 -16.09
C SER A 7 -1.95 11.19 -17.47
N LEU A 8 -0.95 11.97 -17.85
CA LEU A 8 -0.23 11.78 -19.11
C LEU A 8 0.60 10.48 -19.10
N ILE A 9 1.33 10.20 -18.03
CA ILE A 9 2.07 8.93 -17.87
C ILE A 9 1.12 7.72 -17.94
N ARG A 10 -0.06 7.79 -17.32
CA ARG A 10 -1.07 6.73 -17.39
C ARG A 10 -1.46 6.39 -18.82
N GLN A 11 -1.51 7.39 -19.69
CA GLN A 11 -1.84 7.25 -21.10
C GLN A 11 -0.61 6.95 -21.99
N GLY A 12 0.58 6.85 -21.38
CA GLY A 12 1.84 6.60 -22.07
C GLY A 12 2.40 7.82 -22.80
N PHE A 13 1.99 9.03 -22.43
CA PHE A 13 2.60 10.27 -22.94
C PHE A 13 3.79 10.66 -22.09
N LEU A 14 4.86 11.07 -22.76
CA LEU A 14 6.11 11.49 -22.14
C LEU A 14 6.77 12.55 -23.03
N ASP A 15 7.06 13.68 -22.44
CA ASP A 15 7.80 14.77 -23.07
C ASP A 15 8.93 15.25 -22.13
N ASP A 16 9.74 16.19 -22.62
CA ASP A 16 10.86 16.72 -21.85
C ASP A 16 10.42 17.44 -20.56
N LYS A 17 9.23 18.05 -20.53
CA LYS A 17 8.71 18.73 -19.36
C LYS A 17 8.36 17.72 -18.26
N ILE A 18 7.68 16.64 -18.63
CA ILE A 18 7.34 15.54 -17.71
C ILE A 18 8.61 14.87 -17.20
N LEU A 19 9.56 14.59 -18.09
CA LEU A 19 10.86 14.00 -17.73
C LEU A 19 11.63 14.87 -16.74
N ASN A 20 11.74 16.17 -17.00
CA ASN A 20 12.40 17.11 -16.10
C ASN A 20 11.71 17.19 -14.73
N PHE A 21 10.37 17.16 -14.71
CA PHE A 21 9.61 17.16 -13.46
C PHE A 21 9.97 15.96 -12.58
N PHE A 22 9.97 14.74 -13.14
CA PHE A 22 10.30 13.52 -12.38
C PHE A 22 11.80 13.37 -12.11
N GLU A 23 12.69 13.89 -12.97
CA GLU A 23 14.13 13.92 -12.72
C GLU A 23 14.49 14.74 -11.47
N ASN A 24 13.78 15.83 -11.19
CA ASN A 24 13.95 16.62 -9.97
C ASN A 24 13.58 15.88 -8.67
N LEU A 25 12.84 14.76 -8.78
CA LEU A 25 12.49 13.91 -7.65
C LEU A 25 13.46 12.73 -7.45
N TYR A 26 14.42 12.57 -8.38
CA TYR A 26 15.40 11.49 -8.31
C TYR A 26 16.39 11.72 -7.18
N ILE A 27 16.70 10.62 -6.48
CA ILE A 27 17.73 10.56 -5.45
C ILE A 27 18.68 9.38 -5.73
N ASN A 28 19.96 9.56 -5.41
CA ASN A 28 20.96 8.51 -5.48
C ASN A 28 21.00 7.66 -4.18
N THR A 29 21.84 6.62 -4.15
CA THR A 29 21.96 5.70 -3.00
C THR A 29 22.36 6.42 -1.71
N LYS A 30 23.28 7.41 -1.79
CA LYS A 30 23.72 8.15 -0.62
C LYS A 30 22.59 8.99 -0.04
N GLU A 31 21.87 9.70 -0.91
CA GLU A 31 20.69 10.48 -0.50
C GLU A 31 19.57 9.61 0.06
N LEU A 32 19.39 8.38 -0.47
CA LEU A 32 18.44 7.40 0.08
C LEU A 32 18.82 6.98 1.51
N GLU A 33 20.12 6.79 1.78
CA GLU A 33 20.62 6.42 3.12
C GLU A 33 20.52 7.57 4.13
N GLU A 34 20.52 8.81 3.66
CA GLU A 34 20.40 10.03 4.47
C GLU A 34 18.94 10.45 4.71
N LEU A 35 17.95 9.79 4.05
CA LEU A 35 16.54 10.08 4.28
C LEU A 35 16.10 9.69 5.69
N ASP A 36 15.15 10.46 6.20
CA ASP A 36 14.47 10.14 7.46
C ASP A 36 13.84 8.74 7.42
N ASP A 37 13.82 8.08 8.57
CA ASP A 37 13.26 6.73 8.72
C ASP A 37 11.74 6.65 8.49
N ASP A 38 11.06 7.77 8.29
CA ASP A 38 9.62 7.84 8.07
C ASP A 38 9.20 7.76 6.59
N TYR A 39 10.17 7.62 5.67
CA TYR A 39 9.88 7.29 4.28
C TYR A 39 9.54 5.82 4.11
N THR A 40 8.52 5.53 3.30
CA THR A 40 8.16 4.18 2.88
C THR A 40 8.77 3.90 1.51
N LEU A 41 9.53 2.81 1.40
CA LEU A 41 10.10 2.35 0.13
C LEU A 41 9.09 1.48 -0.62
N LEU A 42 8.71 1.89 -1.82
CA LEU A 42 7.81 1.16 -2.70
C LEU A 42 8.59 0.40 -3.75
N CYS A 43 8.54 -0.93 -3.73
CA CYS A 43 9.33 -1.81 -4.60
C CYS A 43 8.44 -2.68 -5.47
N SER A 44 8.99 -3.16 -6.59
CA SER A 44 8.31 -4.15 -7.45
C SER A 44 8.43 -5.59 -6.95
N ILE A 45 9.42 -5.90 -6.10
CA ILE A 45 9.83 -7.27 -5.75
C ILE A 45 9.63 -7.53 -4.25
N ASN A 46 8.86 -8.58 -3.90
CA ASN A 46 8.63 -9.01 -2.51
C ASN A 46 9.93 -9.29 -1.74
N LYS A 47 10.94 -9.91 -2.39
CA LYS A 47 12.23 -10.22 -1.75
C LYS A 47 12.92 -8.97 -1.21
N LYS A 48 12.90 -7.85 -1.97
CA LYS A 48 13.49 -6.58 -1.53
C LYS A 48 12.70 -5.98 -0.38
N VAL A 49 11.38 -6.00 -0.46
CA VAL A 49 10.48 -5.54 0.60
C VAL A 49 10.75 -6.29 1.91
N ASN A 50 10.79 -7.62 1.86
CA ASN A 50 11.05 -8.43 3.05
C ASN A 50 12.44 -8.12 3.64
N ALA A 51 13.48 -8.06 2.81
CA ALA A 51 14.84 -7.75 3.27
C ALA A 51 14.93 -6.38 3.97
N VAL A 52 14.27 -5.34 3.44
CA VAL A 52 14.25 -4.01 4.06
C VAL A 52 13.48 -4.04 5.38
N ASN A 53 12.30 -4.66 5.41
CA ASN A 53 11.49 -4.74 6.62
C ASN A 53 12.17 -5.57 7.71
N ASP A 54 12.80 -6.70 7.37
CA ASP A 54 13.52 -7.56 8.31
C ASP A 54 14.75 -6.84 8.88
N ASP A 55 15.53 -6.14 8.04
CA ASP A 55 16.68 -5.34 8.48
C ASP A 55 16.26 -4.25 9.48
N ARG A 56 15.23 -3.46 9.14
CA ARG A 56 14.71 -2.40 10.00
C ARG A 56 14.14 -2.95 11.31
N LEU A 57 13.37 -4.04 11.24
CA LEU A 57 12.82 -4.68 12.42
C LEU A 57 13.92 -5.25 13.33
N SER A 58 15.02 -5.78 12.74
CA SER A 58 16.14 -6.34 13.49
C SER A 58 16.87 -5.31 14.34
N LYS A 59 16.89 -4.04 13.90
CA LYS A 59 17.57 -2.92 14.60
C LYS A 59 16.82 -2.43 15.84
N LEU A 60 15.56 -2.82 16.01
CA LEU A 60 14.79 -2.49 17.21
C LEU A 60 15.17 -3.44 18.36
N GLU A 61 15.36 -2.89 19.55
CA GLU A 61 15.81 -3.65 20.73
C GLU A 61 14.68 -4.47 21.41
N SER A 62 13.41 -4.07 21.20
CA SER A 62 12.27 -4.73 21.84
C SER A 62 12.09 -6.17 21.35
N PRO A 63 11.50 -7.06 22.18
CA PRO A 63 11.24 -8.45 21.81
C PRO A 63 10.37 -8.57 20.55
N LEU A 64 10.67 -9.58 19.72
CA LEU A 64 9.85 -9.93 18.57
C LEU A 64 8.58 -10.63 19.02
N VAL A 65 7.43 -10.14 18.56
CA VAL A 65 6.11 -10.75 18.75
C VAL A 65 5.57 -11.18 17.40
N CYS A 66 5.03 -12.39 17.31
CA CYS A 66 4.45 -12.97 16.10
C CYS A 66 2.97 -13.21 16.30
N PHE A 67 2.15 -12.70 15.39
CA PHE A 67 0.70 -12.90 15.36
C PHE A 67 0.35 -13.73 14.13
N LYS A 68 -0.26 -14.88 14.34
CA LYS A 68 -0.77 -15.73 13.25
C LYS A 68 -2.20 -15.36 12.95
N ALA A 69 -2.57 -15.38 11.68
CA ALA A 69 -3.96 -15.21 11.27
C ALA A 69 -4.78 -16.43 11.75
N GLU A 70 -5.93 -16.15 12.36
CA GLU A 70 -6.88 -17.17 12.80
C GLU A 70 -7.95 -17.36 11.74
N ILE A 71 -8.07 -18.58 11.20
CA ILE A 71 -9.01 -18.91 10.13
C ILE A 71 -10.13 -19.75 10.71
N CYS A 72 -11.38 -19.32 10.52
CA CYS A 72 -12.59 -20.08 10.86
C CYS A 72 -13.31 -20.46 9.56
N LYS A 73 -13.68 -21.75 9.44
CA LYS A 73 -14.52 -22.26 8.36
C LYS A 73 -15.95 -22.30 8.86
N GLU A 74 -16.84 -21.55 8.21
CA GLU A 74 -18.26 -21.50 8.56
C GLU A 74 -19.06 -22.54 7.74
N SER A 75 -18.67 -22.76 6.48
CA SER A 75 -19.26 -23.79 5.63
C SER A 75 -18.39 -25.04 5.57
N LYS A 76 -19.02 -26.23 5.74
CA LYS A 76 -18.33 -27.53 5.69
C LYS A 76 -17.89 -27.91 4.28
N ASP A 77 -18.57 -27.39 3.27
CA ASP A 77 -18.38 -27.77 1.87
C ASP A 77 -17.39 -26.87 1.10
N ILE A 78 -16.82 -25.85 1.77
CA ILE A 78 -15.87 -24.96 1.14
C ILE A 78 -14.50 -25.61 0.97
N ASP A 79 -13.96 -25.51 -0.25
CA ASP A 79 -12.62 -25.99 -0.59
C ASP A 79 -11.53 -25.13 0.10
N GLU A 80 -10.58 -25.82 0.73
CA GLU A 80 -9.40 -25.21 1.35
C GLU A 80 -8.63 -24.30 0.41
N HIS A 81 -8.47 -24.73 -0.85
CA HIS A 81 -7.78 -23.94 -1.88
C HIS A 81 -8.50 -22.62 -2.18
N LYS A 82 -9.85 -22.62 -2.15
CA LYS A 82 -10.68 -21.41 -2.33
C LYS A 82 -10.43 -20.43 -1.18
N ILE A 83 -10.37 -20.92 0.07
CA ILE A 83 -10.06 -20.12 1.25
C ILE A 83 -8.65 -19.52 1.15
N GLN A 84 -7.64 -20.34 0.82
CA GLN A 84 -6.25 -19.88 0.73
C GLN A 84 -6.07 -18.84 -0.39
N THR A 85 -6.78 -19.00 -1.51
CA THR A 85 -6.75 -18.03 -2.61
C THR A 85 -7.38 -16.71 -2.19
N TRP A 86 -8.50 -16.77 -1.47
CA TRP A 86 -9.16 -15.61 -0.92
C TRP A 86 -8.28 -14.88 0.10
N ILE A 87 -7.67 -15.58 1.06
CA ILE A 87 -6.76 -14.98 2.04
C ILE A 87 -5.59 -14.25 1.35
N LYS A 88 -5.02 -14.85 0.29
CA LYS A 88 -3.96 -14.20 -0.50
C LYS A 88 -4.43 -12.93 -1.21
N SER A 89 -5.71 -12.82 -1.54
CA SER A 89 -6.29 -11.61 -2.12
C SER A 89 -6.50 -10.50 -1.08
N LEU A 90 -6.62 -10.86 0.21
CA LEU A 90 -6.68 -9.90 1.30
C LEU A 90 -5.31 -9.24 1.48
N ASN A 91 -5.32 -7.97 1.82
CA ASN A 91 -4.08 -7.23 2.07
C ASN A 91 -3.57 -7.45 3.50
N ILE A 92 -3.50 -8.71 3.97
CA ILE A 92 -3.01 -9.11 5.29
C ILE A 92 -1.86 -10.11 5.18
N LEU A 93 -1.22 -10.42 6.32
CA LEU A 93 -0.14 -11.41 6.43
C LEU A 93 -0.63 -12.61 7.26
N ASP A 94 -0.34 -13.84 6.81
CA ASP A 94 -0.61 -15.07 7.57
C ASP A 94 0.15 -15.07 8.90
N GLU A 95 1.37 -14.54 8.90
CA GLU A 95 2.20 -14.32 10.09
C GLU A 95 2.69 -12.86 10.09
N LEU A 96 2.27 -12.10 11.09
CA LEU A 96 2.64 -10.71 11.30
C LEU A 96 3.70 -10.64 12.40
N LYS A 97 4.92 -10.20 12.04
CA LYS A 97 6.06 -10.03 12.95
C LYS A 97 6.21 -8.58 13.32
N LEU A 98 6.15 -8.27 14.60
CA LEU A 98 6.17 -6.90 15.12
C LEU A 98 7.11 -6.76 16.30
N LYS A 99 7.57 -5.52 16.51
CA LYS A 99 8.27 -5.06 17.72
C LYS A 99 7.70 -3.72 18.15
N ILE A 100 7.75 -3.41 19.45
CA ILE A 100 7.50 -2.05 19.93
C ILE A 100 8.55 -1.13 19.29
N GLY A 101 8.12 0.05 18.83
CA GLY A 101 8.94 0.98 18.04
C GLY A 101 8.87 0.73 16.52
N ALA A 102 8.27 -0.38 16.07
CA ALA A 102 8.14 -0.63 14.64
C ALA A 102 7.13 0.33 13.98
N ARG A 103 7.50 0.80 12.79
CA ARG A 103 6.60 1.57 11.93
C ARG A 103 5.67 0.64 11.18
N VAL A 104 4.39 0.98 11.20
CA VAL A 104 3.33 0.20 10.57
C VAL A 104 2.44 1.07 9.71
N ILE A 105 1.80 0.43 8.73
CA ILE A 105 0.79 1.02 7.85
C ILE A 105 -0.50 0.21 7.97
N PHE A 106 -1.63 0.92 8.06
CA PHE A 106 -2.95 0.30 8.08
C PHE A 106 -3.34 -0.21 6.70
N CYS A 107 -3.97 -1.38 6.64
CA CYS A 107 -4.33 -2.06 5.40
C CYS A 107 -5.82 -1.99 5.06
N VAL A 108 -6.65 -1.47 5.97
CA VAL A 108 -8.10 -1.33 5.80
C VAL A 108 -8.58 0.03 6.30
N ASN A 109 -9.78 0.43 5.86
CA ASN A 109 -10.50 1.57 6.43
C ASN A 109 -11.37 1.08 7.58
N ASN A 110 -11.31 1.74 8.72
CA ASN A 110 -12.23 1.56 9.83
C ASN A 110 -12.64 2.92 10.39
N TRP A 111 -13.78 3.41 9.94
CA TRP A 111 -14.30 4.73 10.27
C TRP A 111 -14.63 4.85 11.77
N ASP A 112 -15.15 3.78 12.36
CA ASP A 112 -15.56 3.76 13.78
C ASP A 112 -14.35 3.81 14.72
N LYS A 113 -13.24 3.17 14.35
CA LYS A 113 -11.98 3.15 15.10
C LYS A 113 -11.03 4.29 14.70
N GLY A 114 -11.34 5.08 13.67
CA GLY A 114 -10.60 6.28 13.25
C GLY A 114 -9.24 6.00 12.62
N TYR A 115 -9.12 4.92 11.83
CA TYR A 115 -7.93 4.66 11.01
C TYR A 115 -8.28 4.27 9.57
N TYR A 116 -7.39 4.59 8.64
CA TYR A 116 -7.62 4.44 7.21
C TYR A 116 -6.48 3.74 6.51
N ASN A 117 -6.80 3.06 5.41
CA ASN A 117 -5.83 2.37 4.57
C ASN A 117 -4.76 3.35 4.06
N GLY A 118 -3.49 3.03 4.32
CA GLY A 118 -2.36 3.87 3.96
C GLY A 118 -1.87 4.81 5.08
N GLU A 119 -2.66 5.07 6.12
CA GLU A 119 -2.16 5.79 7.29
C GLU A 119 -1.07 5.01 8.01
N GLN A 120 -0.16 5.73 8.62
CA GLN A 120 1.00 5.16 9.29
C GLN A 120 1.08 5.57 10.76
N GLY A 121 1.81 4.78 11.50
CA GLY A 121 2.10 5.04 12.91
C GLY A 121 3.24 4.18 13.43
N ILE A 122 3.54 4.37 14.71
CA ILE A 122 4.58 3.64 15.44
C ILE A 122 3.89 2.82 16.54
N ILE A 123 4.29 1.57 16.69
CA ILE A 123 3.82 0.71 17.78
C ILE A 123 4.43 1.21 19.10
N GLU A 124 3.59 1.63 20.03
CA GLU A 124 4.01 2.05 21.37
C GLU A 124 3.89 0.95 22.41
N SER A 125 2.90 0.08 22.27
CA SER A 125 2.64 -1.00 23.21
C SER A 125 2.00 -2.20 22.56
N ILE A 126 2.22 -3.39 23.15
CA ILE A 126 1.49 -4.63 22.88
C ILE A 126 1.04 -5.13 24.23
N THR A 127 -0.26 -5.17 24.48
CA THR A 127 -0.88 -5.53 25.75
C THR A 127 -1.78 -6.75 25.61
N TYR A 128 -1.80 -7.56 26.64
CA TYR A 128 -2.61 -8.77 26.73
C TYR A 128 -3.58 -8.60 27.89
N GLU A 129 -4.88 -8.58 27.58
CA GLU A 129 -5.95 -8.43 28.58
C GLU A 129 -6.91 -9.61 28.44
N GLU A 130 -6.98 -10.44 29.48
CA GLU A 130 -7.74 -11.70 29.46
C GLU A 130 -7.37 -12.55 28.24
N ASP A 131 -8.30 -12.75 27.29
CA ASP A 131 -8.09 -13.52 26.06
C ASP A 131 -7.85 -12.64 24.82
N LYS A 132 -7.65 -11.32 25.00
CA LYS A 132 -7.49 -10.36 23.90
C LYS A 132 -6.11 -9.73 23.88
N THR A 133 -5.64 -9.48 22.69
CA THR A 133 -4.41 -8.73 22.46
C THR A 133 -4.74 -7.38 21.82
N TYR A 134 -4.08 -6.34 22.32
CA TYR A 134 -4.21 -4.98 21.81
C TYR A 134 -2.85 -4.45 21.40
N ILE A 135 -2.82 -3.71 20.29
CA ILE A 135 -1.62 -2.99 19.84
C ILE A 135 -1.88 -1.49 19.92
N GLY A 136 -1.17 -0.81 20.82
CA GLY A 136 -1.19 0.65 20.92
C GLY A 136 -0.34 1.26 19.82
N ILE A 137 -0.93 2.08 18.94
CA ILE A 137 -0.26 2.73 17.83
C ILE A 137 -0.42 4.24 17.95
N MET A 138 0.70 4.95 17.91
CA MET A 138 0.74 6.40 17.74
C MET A 138 0.79 6.70 16.24
N LYS A 139 -0.30 7.26 15.69
CA LYS A 139 -0.37 7.65 14.28
C LYS A 139 0.52 8.87 14.02
N ASN A 140 0.96 9.06 12.77
CA ASN A 140 1.80 10.21 12.39
C ASN A 140 1.14 11.58 12.68
N ASN A 141 -0.18 11.63 12.74
CA ASN A 141 -0.94 12.83 13.10
C ASN A 141 -1.06 13.06 14.63
N GLY A 142 -0.38 12.26 15.46
CA GLY A 142 -0.38 12.37 16.91
C GLY A 142 -1.58 11.71 17.61
N ILE A 143 -2.48 11.07 16.87
CA ILE A 143 -3.62 10.36 17.45
C ILE A 143 -3.19 8.95 17.86
N LYS A 144 -3.44 8.60 19.12
CA LYS A 144 -3.20 7.25 19.64
C LYS A 144 -4.45 6.40 19.49
N ILE A 145 -4.26 5.18 18.99
CA ILE A 145 -5.33 4.18 18.87
C ILE A 145 -4.90 2.87 19.52
N MET A 146 -5.90 2.14 20.03
CA MET A 146 -5.75 0.75 20.49
C MET A 146 -6.35 -0.15 19.42
N LEU A 147 -5.50 -0.91 18.74
CA LEU A 147 -5.88 -1.77 17.63
C LEU A 147 -6.18 -3.18 18.14
N GLU A 148 -7.31 -3.71 17.70
CA GLU A 148 -7.72 -5.11 17.86
C GLU A 148 -7.57 -5.85 16.53
N PRO A 149 -7.53 -7.18 16.53
CA PRO A 149 -7.65 -7.95 15.31
C PRO A 149 -8.93 -7.58 14.54
N TYR A 150 -8.83 -7.52 13.24
CA TYR A 150 -9.94 -7.26 12.33
C TYR A 150 -10.38 -8.56 11.68
N VAL A 151 -11.69 -8.79 11.64
CA VAL A 151 -12.25 -9.99 11.04
C VAL A 151 -12.67 -9.68 9.60
N PHE A 152 -12.12 -10.44 8.67
CA PHE A 152 -12.50 -10.43 7.26
C PHE A 152 -13.44 -11.59 7.02
N PHE A 153 -14.51 -11.37 6.25
CA PHE A 153 -15.49 -12.39 5.90
C PHE A 153 -15.41 -12.75 4.42
N MET A 154 -15.42 -14.04 4.14
CA MET A 154 -15.63 -14.57 2.80
C MET A 154 -17.11 -14.83 2.62
N GLU A 155 -17.74 -13.99 1.82
CA GLU A 155 -19.18 -13.96 1.64
C GLU A 155 -19.57 -14.40 0.23
N GLU A 156 -20.70 -15.08 0.10
CA GLU A 156 -21.34 -15.40 -1.16
C GLU A 156 -22.82 -14.99 -1.10
N LEU A 157 -23.31 -14.41 -2.19
CA LEU A 157 -24.73 -14.06 -2.32
C LEU A 157 -25.49 -15.29 -2.78
N GLU A 158 -26.44 -15.75 -1.98
CA GLU A 158 -27.35 -16.82 -2.30
C GLU A 158 -28.76 -16.28 -2.51
N GLN A 159 -29.44 -16.79 -3.53
CA GLN A 159 -30.84 -16.47 -3.80
C GLN A 159 -31.72 -17.65 -3.38
N ASN A 160 -32.63 -17.41 -2.46
CA ASN A 160 -33.65 -18.38 -2.09
C ASN A 160 -35.04 -17.69 -2.10
N ASN A 161 -35.98 -18.27 -2.80
CA ASN A 161 -37.37 -17.77 -2.91
C ASN A 161 -37.50 -16.27 -3.24
N ASN A 162 -36.71 -15.74 -4.18
CA ASN A 162 -36.65 -14.33 -4.56
C ASN A 162 -36.05 -13.38 -3.49
N GLU A 163 -35.52 -13.89 -2.39
CA GLU A 163 -34.76 -13.11 -1.41
C GLU A 163 -33.27 -13.39 -1.57
N MET A 164 -32.45 -12.34 -1.41
CA MET A 164 -31.00 -12.43 -1.47
C MET A 164 -30.47 -12.53 -0.04
N PHE A 165 -29.67 -13.55 0.23
CA PHE A 165 -29.01 -13.75 1.51
C PHE A 165 -27.48 -13.69 1.36
N ILE A 166 -26.82 -13.14 2.36
CA ILE A 166 -25.38 -13.21 2.49
C ILE A 166 -25.04 -14.47 3.28
N ASN A 167 -24.36 -15.41 2.64
CA ASN A 167 -23.83 -16.59 3.30
C ASN A 167 -22.33 -16.41 3.57
N VAL A 168 -21.91 -16.51 4.84
CA VAL A 168 -20.51 -16.45 5.23
C VAL A 168 -19.90 -17.84 5.11
N LEU A 169 -18.92 -17.99 4.23
CA LEU A 169 -18.26 -19.26 3.96
C LEU A 169 -17.05 -19.51 4.87
N ALA A 170 -16.30 -18.47 5.15
CA ALA A 170 -15.13 -18.49 6.03
C ALA A 170 -14.86 -17.09 6.60
N SER A 171 -14.12 -17.04 7.68
CA SER A 171 -13.59 -15.79 8.23
C SER A 171 -12.11 -15.92 8.55
N VAL A 172 -11.39 -14.79 8.54
CA VAL A 172 -10.00 -14.71 9.01
C VAL A 172 -9.83 -13.48 9.89
N SER A 173 -9.21 -13.68 11.04
CA SER A 173 -8.91 -12.64 12.02
C SER A 173 -7.42 -12.36 12.04
N GLN A 174 -7.02 -11.09 11.84
CA GLN A 174 -5.63 -10.63 11.91
C GLN A 174 -5.59 -9.13 12.19
N PHE A 175 -4.51 -8.65 12.78
CA PHE A 175 -4.27 -7.20 12.87
C PHE A 175 -4.14 -6.60 11.46
N PRO A 176 -4.93 -5.57 11.12
CA PRO A 176 -4.98 -5.00 9.77
C PRO A 176 -3.83 -4.02 9.50
N ILE A 177 -2.61 -4.42 9.86
CA ILE A 177 -1.39 -3.63 9.71
C ILE A 177 -0.25 -4.44 9.09
N LYS A 178 0.73 -3.73 8.54
CA LYS A 178 2.02 -4.27 8.05
C LYS A 178 3.15 -3.34 8.45
N LEU A 179 4.39 -3.84 8.39
CA LEU A 179 5.55 -2.97 8.48
C LEU A 179 5.54 -1.93 7.35
N ALA A 180 5.87 -0.69 7.68
CA ALA A 180 5.78 0.47 6.78
C ALA A 180 7.13 0.90 6.20
N TYR A 181 8.22 0.18 6.44
CA TYR A 181 9.52 0.54 5.90
C TYR A 181 9.62 0.27 4.40
N ALA A 182 9.05 -0.86 3.94
CA ALA A 182 8.92 -1.15 2.53
C ALA A 182 7.61 -1.92 2.24
N ILE A 183 7.02 -1.65 1.06
CA ILE A 183 5.78 -2.29 0.59
C ILE A 183 5.91 -2.56 -0.92
N THR A 184 5.23 -3.58 -1.45
CA THR A 184 5.19 -3.77 -2.90
C THR A 184 4.18 -2.85 -3.57
N ILE A 185 4.45 -2.48 -4.83
CA ILE A 185 3.56 -1.65 -5.65
C ILE A 185 2.14 -2.24 -5.70
N HIS A 186 2.02 -3.56 -5.89
CA HIS A 186 0.70 -4.22 -5.92
C HIS A 186 -0.07 -4.10 -4.60
N LYS A 187 0.63 -4.32 -3.48
CA LYS A 187 -0.01 -4.24 -2.15
C LYS A 187 -0.29 -2.81 -1.69
N SER A 188 0.25 -1.81 -2.38
CA SER A 188 -0.03 -0.39 -2.12
C SER A 188 -1.24 0.14 -2.88
N GLN A 189 -1.88 -0.66 -3.72
CA GLN A 189 -3.09 -0.24 -4.43
C GLN A 189 -4.17 0.18 -3.44
N GLY A 190 -4.81 1.34 -3.71
CA GLY A 190 -5.78 1.94 -2.80
C GLY A 190 -5.19 2.65 -1.57
N MET A 191 -3.87 2.62 -1.36
CA MET A 191 -3.21 3.38 -0.30
C MET A 191 -2.81 4.77 -0.77
N SER A 192 -2.77 5.70 0.17
CA SER A 192 -2.17 7.03 0.01
C SER A 192 -1.03 7.18 1.02
N ILE A 193 0.18 7.49 0.55
CA ILE A 193 1.41 7.49 1.36
C ILE A 193 2.00 8.91 1.38
N GLU A 194 2.25 9.43 2.56
CA GLU A 194 2.69 10.80 2.75
C GLU A 194 4.15 11.00 2.34
N LYS A 195 5.07 10.16 2.85
CA LYS A 195 6.50 10.19 2.53
C LYS A 195 6.88 8.91 1.79
N LEU A 196 7.19 9.04 0.51
CA LEU A 196 7.31 7.92 -0.40
C LEU A 196 8.62 7.95 -1.19
N VAL A 197 9.35 6.84 -1.21
CA VAL A 197 10.40 6.56 -2.19
C VAL A 197 9.90 5.51 -3.16
N CYS A 198 9.75 5.85 -4.41
CA CYS A 198 9.49 4.89 -5.49
C CYS A 198 10.80 4.30 -6.00
N ASP A 199 11.07 3.05 -5.66
CA ASP A 199 12.12 2.26 -6.28
C ASP A 199 11.62 1.74 -7.61
N ILE A 200 12.11 2.37 -8.68
CA ILE A 200 11.68 2.05 -10.05
C ILE A 200 12.53 0.95 -10.72
N ASP A 201 13.46 0.34 -9.98
CA ASP A 201 14.12 -0.88 -10.44
C ASP A 201 13.08 -2.00 -10.62
N HIS A 202 13.22 -2.79 -11.67
CA HIS A 202 12.37 -3.94 -11.96
C HIS A 202 10.87 -3.61 -12.18
N ILE A 203 10.53 -2.43 -12.64
CA ILE A 203 9.20 -2.14 -13.17
C ILE A 203 9.05 -2.85 -14.52
N PHE A 204 8.04 -3.69 -14.68
CA PHE A 204 7.87 -4.55 -15.86
C PHE A 204 6.43 -4.65 -16.38
N GLU A 205 5.42 -4.31 -15.58
CA GLU A 205 4.01 -4.39 -15.96
C GLU A 205 3.47 -3.07 -16.51
N ASN A 206 2.44 -3.17 -17.35
CA ASN A 206 1.71 -2.01 -17.85
C ASN A 206 1.08 -1.23 -16.69
N GLY A 207 1.25 0.09 -16.67
CA GLY A 207 0.69 0.96 -15.64
C GLY A 207 1.40 0.91 -14.28
N GLN A 208 2.36 0.00 -14.06
CA GLN A 208 3.00 -0.19 -12.76
C GLN A 208 3.74 1.06 -12.29
N LEU A 209 4.42 1.79 -13.20
CA LEU A 209 5.06 3.06 -12.89
C LEU A 209 4.04 4.11 -12.43
N TYR A 210 2.93 4.23 -13.15
CA TYR A 210 1.83 5.12 -12.78
C TYR A 210 1.27 4.75 -11.39
N VAL A 211 0.99 3.47 -11.14
CA VAL A 211 0.49 3.00 -9.84
C VAL A 211 1.44 3.37 -8.72
N ALA A 212 2.75 3.18 -8.90
CA ALA A 212 3.76 3.53 -7.90
C ALA A 212 3.76 5.03 -7.57
N LEU A 213 3.88 5.87 -8.59
CA LEU A 213 3.95 7.32 -8.41
C LEU A 213 2.64 7.91 -7.87
N SER A 214 1.49 7.36 -8.26
CA SER A 214 0.17 7.80 -7.81
C SER A 214 -0.14 7.48 -6.34
N ARG A 215 0.71 6.74 -5.65
CA ARG A 215 0.57 6.51 -4.18
C ARG A 215 0.95 7.74 -3.36
N ALA A 216 1.75 8.65 -3.91
CA ALA A 216 2.17 9.86 -3.21
C ALA A 216 1.00 10.84 -3.01
N ILE A 217 0.79 11.25 -1.75
CA ILE A 217 -0.17 12.32 -1.42
C ILE A 217 0.41 13.67 -1.85
N ASN A 218 1.68 13.89 -1.54
CA ASN A 218 2.35 15.17 -1.78
C ASN A 218 3.61 14.95 -2.65
N PRO A 219 3.70 15.60 -3.82
CA PRO A 219 4.88 15.49 -4.66
C PRO A 219 6.17 16.01 -4.00
N ALA A 220 6.10 16.93 -3.02
CA ALA A 220 7.29 17.43 -2.32
C ALA A 220 7.98 16.34 -1.48
N THR A 221 7.21 15.35 -1.01
CA THR A 221 7.69 14.21 -0.21
C THR A 221 7.79 12.92 -1.02
N LEU A 222 7.62 12.99 -2.36
CA LEU A 222 7.89 11.90 -3.27
C LEU A 222 9.36 11.92 -3.69
N LYS A 223 10.03 10.78 -3.62
CA LYS A 223 11.37 10.54 -4.17
C LYS A 223 11.34 9.38 -5.14
N ILE A 224 12.20 9.43 -6.16
CA ILE A 224 12.38 8.36 -7.14
C ILE A 224 13.81 7.83 -7.01
N TYR A 225 13.95 6.52 -6.95
CA TYR A 225 15.22 5.85 -6.77
C TYR A 225 15.39 4.69 -7.76
N PHE A 226 16.60 4.51 -8.26
CA PHE A 226 17.00 3.34 -9.03
C PHE A 226 18.52 3.14 -8.99
N THR A 227 18.98 1.91 -9.26
CA THR A 227 20.41 1.54 -9.15
C THR A 227 21.13 1.46 -10.49
N LYS A 228 20.44 1.57 -11.61
CA LYS A 228 21.03 1.41 -12.93
C LYS A 228 22.01 2.55 -13.28
N ARG A 229 23.15 2.20 -13.87
CA ARG A 229 24.15 3.17 -14.35
C ARG A 229 23.76 3.73 -15.73
N ILE A 230 22.61 4.37 -15.80
CA ILE A 230 22.05 4.97 -17.02
C ILE A 230 21.45 6.32 -16.68
N ASN A 231 21.39 7.22 -17.65
CA ASN A 231 20.72 8.52 -17.46
C ASN A 231 19.24 8.33 -17.04
N PHE A 232 18.78 9.17 -16.11
CA PHE A 232 17.43 9.11 -15.56
C PHE A 232 16.36 9.10 -16.66
N LYS A 233 16.38 10.07 -17.56
CA LYS A 233 15.36 10.24 -18.60
C LYS A 233 15.27 9.01 -19.52
N ALA A 234 16.44 8.48 -19.91
CA ALA A 234 16.50 7.27 -20.75
C ALA A 234 15.95 6.07 -20.01
N TYR A 235 16.27 5.91 -18.71
CA TYR A 235 15.75 4.80 -17.92
C TYR A 235 14.26 4.96 -17.66
N PHE A 236 13.81 6.11 -17.22
CA PHE A 236 12.41 6.40 -16.94
C PHE A 236 11.52 6.15 -18.18
N ALA A 237 11.96 6.62 -19.35
CA ALA A 237 11.26 6.37 -20.61
C ALA A 237 11.20 4.87 -20.95
N SER A 238 12.28 4.10 -20.67
CA SER A 238 12.33 2.66 -20.98
C SER A 238 11.40 1.79 -20.16
N ILE A 239 11.03 2.24 -18.95
CA ILE A 239 10.13 1.52 -18.03
C ILE A 239 8.68 2.01 -18.11
N LEU A 240 8.41 3.07 -18.87
CA LEU A 240 7.06 3.55 -19.09
C LEU A 240 6.30 2.57 -20.01
N LYS A 241 5.50 1.73 -19.38
CA LYS A 241 4.62 0.79 -20.04
C LYS A 241 3.17 1.14 -19.73
N PHE A 242 2.33 1.12 -20.75
CA PHE A 242 0.91 1.45 -20.63
C PHE A 242 0.08 0.51 -21.49
N ASP A 243 -1.20 0.39 -21.15
CA ASP A 243 -2.17 -0.33 -21.97
C ASP A 243 -2.76 0.64 -22.99
N ILE A 244 -2.76 0.24 -24.27
CA ILE A 244 -3.28 1.06 -25.36
C ILE A 244 -4.79 1.35 -25.16
N SER A 245 -5.54 0.44 -24.59
CA SER A 245 -6.95 0.61 -24.29
C SER A 245 -7.24 1.77 -23.35
N VAL A 246 -6.31 2.08 -22.43
CA VAL A 246 -6.41 3.25 -21.55
C VAL A 246 -6.32 4.54 -22.35
N ARG A 247 -5.37 4.62 -23.30
CA ARG A 247 -5.24 5.79 -24.19
C ARG A 247 -6.48 5.98 -25.06
N GLU A 248 -6.96 4.88 -25.68
CA GLU A 248 -8.17 4.90 -26.50
C GLU A 248 -9.40 5.32 -25.69
N PHE A 249 -9.52 4.87 -24.44
CA PHE A 249 -10.59 5.30 -23.54
C PHE A 249 -10.57 6.82 -23.31
N TYR A 250 -9.41 7.39 -23.04
CA TYR A 250 -9.27 8.84 -22.83
C TYR A 250 -9.51 9.66 -24.10
N GLN A 251 -9.18 9.10 -25.30
CA GLN A 251 -9.41 9.76 -26.59
C GLN A 251 -10.88 9.72 -27.05
N ASN A 252 -11.61 8.66 -26.66
CA ASN A 252 -12.98 8.41 -27.14
C ASN A 252 -14.06 8.91 -26.16
N ASN A 253 -13.68 9.44 -25.01
CA ASN A 253 -14.62 9.93 -24.01
C ASN A 253 -14.28 11.38 -23.64
N ASP A 254 -15.29 12.23 -23.68
CA ASP A 254 -15.20 13.60 -23.15
C ASP A 254 -15.28 13.53 -21.63
N PHE A 255 -14.22 13.96 -20.96
CA PHE A 255 -14.23 14.14 -19.51
C PHE A 255 -14.60 15.58 -19.21
N LEU A 256 -15.65 15.78 -18.43
CA LEU A 256 -15.94 17.09 -17.87
C LEU A 256 -14.78 17.49 -16.95
N ASP A 257 -14.10 18.58 -17.27
CA ASP A 257 -13.24 19.25 -16.32
C ASP A 257 -14.15 19.72 -15.17
N LEU A 258 -14.09 18.99 -14.05
CA LEU A 258 -14.61 19.49 -12.79
C LEU A 258 -13.68 20.64 -12.39
N GLU A 259 -14.01 21.86 -12.83
CA GLU A 259 -13.55 23.06 -12.15
C GLU A 259 -14.01 22.89 -10.70
N LEU A 260 -13.06 22.60 -9.81
CA LEU A 260 -13.26 22.72 -8.39
C LEU A 260 -13.55 24.21 -8.16
N GLU A 261 -14.83 24.57 -8.17
CA GLU A 261 -15.28 25.86 -7.68
C GLU A 261 -14.70 26.00 -6.27
N ASN A 262 -13.77 26.95 -6.12
CA ASN A 262 -13.27 27.44 -4.86
C ASN A 262 -14.43 28.11 -4.08
N ASN A 263 -15.31 27.30 -3.52
CA ASN A 263 -16.34 27.75 -2.59
C ASN A 263 -16.79 26.59 -1.71
N ILE A 264 -15.95 26.24 -0.74
CA ILE A 264 -16.46 25.71 0.53
C ILE A 264 -15.70 26.45 1.63
N ILE A 265 -16.44 27.30 2.29
CA ILE A 265 -16.17 28.04 3.53
C ILE A 265 -15.78 27.07 4.66
#